data_3427a09f8dd023c3a61ccfb5212b4359
#
_entry.id   3427a09f8dd023c3a61ccfb5212b4359
#
_cell.length_a   1.000
_cell.length_b   1.000
_cell.length_c   1.000
_cell.angle_alpha   90.00
_cell.angle_beta   90.00
_cell.angle_gamma   90.00
#
_symmetry.space_group_name_H-M   'P 1'
#
loop_
_entity.id
_entity.type
_entity.pdbx_description
1 polymer ?
#
loop_
_entity_poly.entity_id
_entity_poly.type
_entity_poly.pdbx_seq_one_letter_code
_entity_poly.pdbx_strand_id
1 'polypeptide(L)'
;MNIPILTAAEAAARIGHGELIGVGGFGPAGAPKCIPPAIAARAREEHAAGRPFKVSVVTGASIGASCDGELAAADAIDRRLPFSVNPEIRKAYNEGRVRYTDLNLSDNATFLRQGITGPVDWGVIEACDLQEVRGKVRIYLTAGIGIAPTICHLARKGVFVELNSWHSSRIIGMHDIYEIEAPWYRSPVRITQPVEIIGLPYIEVAPERLAGIVETHLPDEARTMTPATEVTRAIGQHMADFLLDNMRRGYISASRLTLQSGVGSGANAVLGALGECREVPDFNIYTEVLQEEPLRLIGEGRVTAASTGALTISSEHLQGLYDNINDYRGRLLIRPSEISNCPEIIARLGICSLNTAIEVDIYGHVNSTKISGTRMMNGVGGSGDFTCNAMLATFTCGSTTKDGRISSIVPFCSHVDHTEHYVDAIVTEYGVADLRGRCAAEKARAIVEIAHPDYRPLLREYLRLAERYGGHTQHILPAAFAMHDTYRRKGDMRLTDWSEYIRE
;
A
#
# COMPACT_ATOMS: atom_id res chain seq x y z
N MET A 1 -36.96 -0.16 0.86
CA MET A 1 -36.09 0.26 1.98
C MET A 1 -36.59 1.61 2.49
N ASN A 2 -36.77 1.77 3.81
CA ASN A 2 -37.16 3.06 4.40
C ASN A 2 -35.90 3.77 4.98
N ILE A 3 -34.85 3.94 4.14
CA ILE A 3 -33.59 4.60 4.50
C ILE A 3 -33.64 6.01 3.91
N PRO A 4 -33.38 7.08 4.70
CA PRO A 4 -33.46 8.44 4.20
C PRO A 4 -32.44 8.73 3.11
N ILE A 5 -32.85 9.37 2.03
CA ILE A 5 -31.98 9.96 1.04
C ILE A 5 -31.58 11.35 1.56
N LEU A 6 -30.30 11.63 1.62
CA LEU A 6 -29.70 12.85 2.18
C LEU A 6 -28.82 13.52 1.14
N THR A 7 -28.66 14.82 1.28
CA THR A 7 -27.53 15.54 0.69
C THR A 7 -26.24 15.23 1.47
N ALA A 8 -25.08 15.41 0.84
CA ALA A 8 -23.79 15.27 1.52
C ALA A 8 -23.65 16.23 2.72
N ALA A 9 -24.23 17.44 2.61
CA ALA A 9 -24.25 18.43 3.69
C ALA A 9 -25.10 17.97 4.89
N GLU A 10 -26.26 17.37 4.66
CA GLU A 10 -27.11 16.81 5.73
C GLU A 10 -26.44 15.62 6.42
N ALA A 11 -25.72 14.77 5.68
CA ALA A 11 -24.92 13.70 6.25
C ALA A 11 -23.77 14.27 7.11
N ALA A 12 -23.00 15.23 6.58
CA ALA A 12 -21.92 15.89 7.28
C ALA A 12 -22.39 16.65 8.53
N ALA A 13 -23.60 17.21 8.52
CA ALA A 13 -24.20 17.90 9.67
C ALA A 13 -24.41 17.00 10.89
N ARG A 14 -24.51 15.70 10.71
CA ARG A 14 -24.69 14.72 11.80
C ARG A 14 -23.38 14.32 12.49
N ILE A 15 -22.23 14.57 11.83
CA ILE A 15 -20.92 14.18 12.34
C ILE A 15 -20.39 15.27 13.28
N GLY A 16 -20.09 14.92 14.52
CA GLY A 16 -19.65 15.88 15.56
C GLY A 16 -18.13 16.09 15.61
N HIS A 17 -17.73 17.17 16.27
CA HIS A 17 -16.33 17.40 16.62
C HIS A 17 -15.80 16.27 17.52
N GLY A 18 -14.58 15.79 17.25
CA GLY A 18 -13.89 14.76 18.04
C GLY A 18 -14.30 13.33 17.69
N GLU A 19 -15.27 13.12 16.80
CA GLU A 19 -15.72 11.77 16.43
C GLU A 19 -14.74 11.04 15.52
N LEU A 20 -14.75 9.70 15.60
CA LEU A 20 -13.99 8.81 14.71
C LEU A 20 -14.89 8.36 13.57
N ILE A 21 -14.54 8.75 12.35
CA ILE A 21 -15.18 8.28 11.13
C ILE A 21 -14.37 7.15 10.49
N GLY A 22 -15.03 6.05 10.16
CA GLY A 22 -14.51 4.99 9.32
C GLY A 22 -14.88 5.26 7.87
N VAL A 23 -13.91 5.31 6.96
CA VAL A 23 -14.16 5.57 5.53
C VAL A 23 -13.77 4.34 4.72
N GLY A 24 -14.71 3.84 3.91
CA GLY A 24 -14.54 2.68 3.03
C GLY A 24 -13.65 2.99 1.82
N GLY A 25 -13.41 1.96 1.00
CA GLY A 25 -12.51 2.04 -0.13
C GLY A 25 -11.06 1.73 0.22
N PHE A 26 -10.20 1.68 -0.80
CA PHE A 26 -8.78 1.42 -0.66
C PHE A 26 -7.99 2.20 -1.74
N GLY A 27 -7.10 3.08 -1.33
CA GLY A 27 -6.57 4.08 -2.25
C GLY A 27 -7.68 5.02 -2.74
N PRO A 28 -7.64 5.47 -3.98
CA PRO A 28 -8.74 6.24 -4.58
C PRO A 28 -9.92 5.35 -5.00
N ALA A 29 -9.77 4.02 -5.03
CA ALA A 29 -10.78 3.09 -5.53
C ALA A 29 -11.87 2.82 -4.48
N GLY A 30 -13.13 2.99 -4.89
CA GLY A 30 -14.29 2.75 -4.04
C GLY A 30 -14.38 3.67 -2.83
N ALA A 31 -13.73 4.83 -2.89
CA ALA A 31 -13.71 5.82 -1.82
C ALA A 31 -14.91 6.78 -1.94
N PRO A 32 -15.58 7.14 -0.84
CA PRO A 32 -16.58 8.19 -0.81
C PRO A 32 -16.02 9.55 -1.29
N LYS A 33 -16.79 10.26 -2.11
CA LYS A 33 -16.35 11.46 -2.84
C LYS A 33 -17.19 12.72 -2.55
N CYS A 34 -18.33 12.57 -1.85
CA CYS A 34 -19.24 13.67 -1.57
C CYS A 34 -19.30 14.06 -0.09
N ILE A 35 -19.41 13.08 0.80
CA ILE A 35 -19.54 13.32 2.25
C ILE A 35 -18.23 13.88 2.84
N PRO A 36 -17.02 13.37 2.54
CA PRO A 36 -15.80 13.94 3.10
C PRO A 36 -15.56 15.40 2.72
N PRO A 37 -15.76 15.84 1.46
CA PRO A 37 -15.70 17.27 1.12
C PRO A 37 -16.74 18.12 1.86
N ALA A 38 -17.95 17.57 2.11
CA ALA A 38 -18.98 18.29 2.89
C ALA A 38 -18.57 18.44 4.36
N ILE A 39 -17.89 17.44 4.94
CA ILE A 39 -17.29 17.55 6.29
C ILE A 39 -16.21 18.65 6.29
N ALA A 40 -15.36 18.69 5.26
CA ALA A 40 -14.34 19.73 5.11
C ALA A 40 -14.93 21.13 4.97
N ALA A 41 -16.01 21.30 4.20
CA ALA A 41 -16.73 22.56 4.07
C ALA A 41 -17.28 23.02 5.43
N ARG A 42 -17.94 22.12 6.15
CA ARG A 42 -18.42 22.41 7.50
C ARG A 42 -17.28 22.79 8.47
N ALA A 43 -16.15 22.10 8.41
CA ALA A 43 -14.99 22.45 9.22
C ALA A 43 -14.53 23.90 8.97
N ARG A 44 -14.48 24.34 7.70
CA ARG A 44 -14.14 25.72 7.35
C ARG A 44 -15.14 26.72 7.93
N GLU A 45 -16.44 26.41 7.90
CA GLU A 45 -17.51 27.28 8.49
C GLU A 45 -17.37 27.35 10.01
N GLU A 46 -17.15 26.23 10.70
CA GLU A 46 -16.97 26.20 12.15
C GLU A 46 -15.73 27.00 12.57
N HIS A 47 -14.60 26.81 11.86
CA HIS A 47 -13.36 27.54 12.11
C HIS A 47 -13.53 29.04 11.86
N ALA A 48 -14.23 29.44 10.79
CA ALA A 48 -14.53 30.85 10.51
C ALA A 48 -15.40 31.49 11.61
N ALA A 49 -16.25 30.70 12.26
CA ALA A 49 -17.05 31.11 13.41
C ALA A 49 -16.33 31.01 14.77
N GLY A 50 -15.04 30.71 14.77
CA GLY A 50 -14.21 30.56 15.97
C GLY A 50 -14.50 29.27 16.78
N ARG A 51 -15.19 28.29 16.23
CA ARG A 51 -15.48 27.02 16.89
C ARG A 51 -14.54 25.92 16.40
N PRO A 52 -14.00 25.08 17.30
CA PRO A 52 -13.17 23.97 16.90
C PRO A 52 -14.00 22.88 16.20
N PHE A 53 -13.48 22.35 15.09
CA PHE A 53 -14.07 21.19 14.42
C PHE A 53 -12.97 20.35 13.79
N LYS A 54 -12.76 19.16 14.34
CA LYS A 54 -11.88 18.12 13.79
C LYS A 54 -12.50 16.75 14.02
N VAL A 55 -12.22 15.82 13.13
CA VAL A 55 -12.59 14.39 13.22
C VAL A 55 -11.34 13.53 13.20
N SER A 56 -11.43 12.34 13.75
CA SER A 56 -10.45 11.28 13.53
C SER A 56 -10.89 10.43 12.34
N VAL A 57 -9.95 9.96 11.53
CA VAL A 57 -10.25 9.20 10.31
C VAL A 57 -9.50 7.88 10.30
N VAL A 58 -10.22 6.77 10.11
CA VAL A 58 -9.67 5.44 9.85
C VAL A 58 -10.16 4.91 8.51
N THR A 59 -9.25 4.33 7.73
CA THR A 59 -9.54 3.84 6.37
C THR A 59 -8.85 2.50 6.14
N GLY A 60 -9.10 1.83 5.01
CA GLY A 60 -8.36 0.66 4.58
C GLY A 60 -6.89 0.97 4.28
N ALA A 61 -6.65 2.09 3.59
CA ALA A 61 -5.34 2.64 3.25
C ALA A 61 -5.47 4.14 2.95
N SER A 62 -4.60 4.72 2.11
CA SER A 62 -4.78 6.09 1.61
C SER A 62 -6.11 6.22 0.87
N ILE A 63 -6.76 7.34 1.04
CA ILE A 63 -7.99 7.69 0.33
C ILE A 63 -7.72 8.91 -0.54
N GLY A 64 -8.45 9.06 -1.65
CA GLY A 64 -8.23 10.07 -2.68
C GLY A 64 -8.27 11.54 -2.21
N ALA A 65 -8.14 12.45 -3.17
CA ALA A 65 -8.10 13.89 -2.91
C ALA A 65 -9.38 14.40 -2.24
N SER A 66 -10.53 13.86 -2.61
CA SER A 66 -11.84 14.21 -2.02
C SER A 66 -11.93 13.93 -0.53
N CYS A 67 -11.18 12.97 0.01
CA CYS A 67 -11.18 12.67 1.45
C CYS A 67 -9.91 13.22 2.13
N ASP A 68 -8.77 12.54 1.97
CA ASP A 68 -7.53 12.92 2.65
C ASP A 68 -7.10 14.35 2.30
N GLY A 69 -7.25 14.75 1.03
CA GLY A 69 -6.88 16.08 0.56
C GLY A 69 -7.77 17.18 1.12
N GLU A 70 -9.09 17.08 0.92
CA GLU A 70 -10.07 18.11 1.34
C GLU A 70 -10.11 18.27 2.86
N LEU A 71 -10.13 17.17 3.61
CA LEU A 71 -10.15 17.22 5.07
C LEU A 71 -8.84 17.82 5.63
N ALA A 72 -7.68 17.48 5.06
CA ALA A 72 -6.40 18.04 5.47
C ALA A 72 -6.28 19.53 5.14
N ALA A 73 -6.74 19.95 3.95
CA ALA A 73 -6.75 21.35 3.53
C ALA A 73 -7.68 22.22 4.38
N ALA A 74 -8.75 21.64 4.93
CA ALA A 74 -9.67 22.31 5.85
C ALA A 74 -9.21 22.28 7.32
N ASP A 75 -8.04 21.71 7.63
CA ASP A 75 -7.57 21.43 9.00
C ASP A 75 -8.61 20.64 9.84
N ALA A 76 -9.35 19.75 9.17
CA ALA A 76 -10.48 19.02 9.74
C ALA A 76 -10.08 17.67 10.35
N ILE A 77 -8.79 17.29 10.34
CA ILE A 77 -8.32 16.01 10.85
C ILE A 77 -7.54 16.22 12.16
N ASP A 78 -7.91 15.48 13.20
CA ASP A 78 -7.14 15.36 14.43
C ASP A 78 -6.18 14.18 14.37
N ARG A 79 -6.69 12.98 14.02
CA ARG A 79 -5.93 11.73 13.93
C ARG A 79 -6.25 10.99 12.62
N ARG A 80 -5.23 10.37 12.02
CA ARG A 80 -5.34 9.59 10.79
C ARG A 80 -4.58 8.27 10.90
N LEU A 81 -5.19 7.18 10.46
CA LEU A 81 -4.60 5.83 10.36
C LEU A 81 -5.22 5.05 9.19
N PRO A 82 -4.58 3.97 8.68
CA PRO A 82 -3.22 3.51 9.00
C PRO A 82 -2.16 4.05 8.04
N PHE A 83 -2.54 4.42 6.83
CA PHE A 83 -1.64 4.73 5.72
C PHE A 83 -2.18 5.90 4.89
N SER A 84 -1.30 6.79 4.45
CA SER A 84 -1.68 7.86 3.53
C SER A 84 -0.51 8.34 2.67
N VAL A 85 -0.80 8.68 1.41
CA VAL A 85 0.15 9.22 0.43
C VAL A 85 -0.26 10.58 -0.14
N ASN A 86 -1.43 11.11 0.24
CA ASN A 86 -1.90 12.40 -0.27
C ASN A 86 -0.97 13.54 0.18
N PRO A 87 -0.56 14.47 -0.73
CA PRO A 87 0.39 15.53 -0.41
C PRO A 87 -0.06 16.46 0.71
N GLU A 88 -1.35 16.83 0.77
CA GLU A 88 -1.88 17.78 1.78
C GLU A 88 -1.82 17.19 3.18
N ILE A 89 -2.28 15.94 3.34
CA ILE A 89 -2.24 15.31 4.64
C ILE A 89 -0.82 14.97 5.07
N ARG A 90 0.06 14.58 4.13
CA ARG A 90 1.49 14.37 4.40
C ARG A 90 2.17 15.64 4.90
N LYS A 91 1.82 16.80 4.33
CA LYS A 91 2.27 18.11 4.83
C LYS A 91 1.81 18.30 6.26
N ALA A 92 0.53 18.05 6.56
CA ALA A 92 -0.03 18.18 7.90
C ALA A 92 0.65 17.28 8.94
N TYR A 93 1.03 16.04 8.58
CA TYR A 93 1.82 15.17 9.45
C TYR A 93 3.21 15.73 9.75
N ASN A 94 3.92 16.15 8.71
CA ASN A 94 5.28 16.68 8.87
C ASN A 94 5.31 18.03 9.60
N GLU A 95 4.20 18.76 9.66
CA GLU A 95 4.00 20.00 10.44
C GLU A 95 3.46 19.72 11.85
N GLY A 96 3.16 18.47 12.19
CA GLY A 96 2.62 18.10 13.51
C GLY A 96 1.16 18.52 13.76
N ARG A 97 0.41 18.90 12.71
CA ARG A 97 -1.00 19.33 12.82
C ARG A 97 -1.98 18.14 12.92
N VAL A 98 -1.58 16.98 12.42
CA VAL A 98 -2.38 15.76 12.45
C VAL A 98 -1.59 14.67 13.13
N ARG A 99 -2.19 13.98 14.09
CA ARG A 99 -1.63 12.80 14.74
C ARG A 99 -1.76 11.60 13.80
N TYR A 100 -0.63 11.09 13.36
CA TYR A 100 -0.59 9.95 12.44
C TYR A 100 -0.20 8.66 13.18
N THR A 101 -0.94 7.58 12.91
CA THR A 101 -0.62 6.25 13.40
C THR A 101 -0.38 5.33 12.20
N ASP A 102 0.86 4.92 12.02
CA ASP A 102 1.26 3.96 11.00
C ASP A 102 1.01 2.53 11.50
N LEU A 103 0.40 1.69 10.69
CA LEU A 103 0.07 0.30 11.03
C LEU A 103 0.27 -0.58 9.80
N ASN A 104 0.62 -1.85 10.01
CA ASN A 104 0.42 -2.87 8.98
C ASN A 104 -1.06 -2.97 8.62
N LEU A 105 -1.36 -3.17 7.36
CA LEU A 105 -2.76 -3.18 6.90
C LEU A 105 -3.53 -4.39 7.42
N SER A 106 -2.84 -5.52 7.63
CA SER A 106 -3.42 -6.73 8.25
C SER A 106 -3.95 -6.50 9.67
N ASP A 107 -3.34 -5.58 10.44
CA ASP A 107 -3.70 -5.32 11.83
C ASP A 107 -4.89 -4.38 11.98
N ASN A 108 -5.15 -3.55 10.97
CA ASN A 108 -6.06 -2.41 11.08
C ASN A 108 -7.49 -2.80 11.48
N ALA A 109 -8.11 -3.75 10.77
CA ALA A 109 -9.45 -4.25 11.10
C ALA A 109 -9.51 -4.93 12.48
N THR A 110 -8.45 -5.67 12.83
CA THR A 110 -8.32 -6.31 14.14
C THR A 110 -8.27 -5.29 15.28
N PHE A 111 -7.46 -4.23 15.15
CA PHE A 111 -7.35 -3.18 16.16
C PHE A 111 -8.66 -2.41 16.35
N LEU A 112 -9.42 -2.21 15.26
CA LEU A 112 -10.75 -1.64 15.34
C LEU A 112 -11.71 -2.54 16.12
N ARG A 113 -11.77 -3.85 15.81
CA ARG A 113 -12.62 -4.81 16.53
C ARG A 113 -12.28 -4.92 18.01
N GLN A 114 -10.99 -4.80 18.35
CA GLN A 114 -10.52 -4.80 19.73
C GLN A 114 -10.71 -3.45 20.45
N GLY A 115 -11.11 -2.40 19.75
CA GLY A 115 -11.28 -1.07 20.31
C GLY A 115 -9.96 -0.34 20.63
N ILE A 116 -8.80 -0.87 20.19
CA ILE A 116 -7.48 -0.28 20.44
C ILE A 116 -7.36 1.12 19.83
N THR A 117 -7.94 1.32 18.65
CA THR A 117 -7.91 2.60 17.95
C THR A 117 -9.05 3.55 18.34
N GLY A 118 -9.92 3.11 19.25
CA GLY A 118 -11.13 3.80 19.66
C GLY A 118 -12.36 3.31 18.90
N PRO A 119 -13.55 3.59 19.43
CA PRO A 119 -14.79 3.17 18.80
C PRO A 119 -15.10 4.01 17.55
N VAL A 120 -15.48 3.36 16.46
CA VAL A 120 -15.96 4.04 15.26
C VAL A 120 -17.35 4.63 15.53
N ASP A 121 -17.50 5.95 15.37
CA ASP A 121 -18.78 6.63 15.54
C ASP A 121 -19.64 6.50 14.28
N TRP A 122 -19.10 6.86 13.14
CA TRP A 122 -19.78 6.86 11.84
C TRP A 122 -19.02 6.05 10.81
N GLY A 123 -19.75 5.32 9.97
CA GLY A 123 -19.23 4.77 8.73
C GLY A 123 -19.60 5.64 7.55
N VAL A 124 -18.68 5.79 6.60
CA VAL A 124 -18.95 6.41 5.29
C VAL A 124 -18.36 5.49 4.24
N ILE A 125 -19.20 4.90 3.40
CA ILE A 125 -18.78 3.91 2.39
C ILE A 125 -19.38 4.25 1.02
N GLU A 126 -18.76 3.76 -0.04
CA GLU A 126 -19.31 3.82 -1.40
C GLU A 126 -19.88 2.45 -1.81
N ALA A 127 -20.98 2.46 -2.53
CA ALA A 127 -21.62 1.27 -3.08
C ALA A 127 -22.14 1.53 -4.50
N CYS A 128 -22.17 0.48 -5.34
CA CYS A 128 -22.81 0.54 -6.67
C CYS A 128 -24.29 0.08 -6.63
N ASP A 129 -24.70 -0.67 -5.61
CA ASP A 129 -26.07 -1.13 -5.47
C ASP A 129 -26.43 -1.46 -4.01
N LEU A 130 -27.70 -1.35 -3.67
CA LEU A 130 -28.29 -1.71 -2.37
C LEU A 130 -29.54 -2.54 -2.61
N GLN A 131 -29.64 -3.71 -1.98
CA GLN A 131 -30.79 -4.59 -2.11
C GLN A 131 -31.34 -5.00 -0.74
N GLU A 132 -32.65 -4.84 -0.53
CA GLU A 132 -33.32 -5.38 0.65
C GLU A 132 -33.71 -6.84 0.41
N VAL A 133 -33.17 -7.75 1.21
CA VAL A 133 -33.42 -9.18 1.11
C VAL A 133 -33.72 -9.73 2.50
N ARG A 134 -34.91 -10.28 2.69
CA ARG A 134 -35.36 -10.91 3.97
C ARG A 134 -35.16 -9.99 5.19
N GLY A 135 -35.48 -8.69 5.04
CA GLY A 135 -35.41 -7.70 6.13
C GLY A 135 -33.97 -7.25 6.47
N LYS A 136 -32.97 -7.57 5.64
CA LYS A 136 -31.62 -7.07 5.73
C LYS A 136 -31.24 -6.32 4.46
N VAL A 137 -30.25 -5.43 4.55
CA VAL A 137 -29.73 -4.70 3.40
C VAL A 137 -28.38 -5.30 2.98
N ARG A 138 -28.30 -5.68 1.73
CA ARG A 138 -27.07 -6.09 1.06
C ARG A 138 -26.46 -4.89 0.36
N ILE A 139 -25.22 -4.60 0.69
CA ILE A 139 -24.46 -3.48 0.16
C ILE A 139 -23.43 -4.05 -0.81
N TYR A 140 -23.54 -3.70 -2.09
CA TYR A 140 -22.60 -4.11 -3.14
C TYR A 140 -21.60 -2.99 -3.37
N LEU A 141 -20.34 -3.25 -3.04
CA LEU A 141 -19.24 -2.27 -3.13
C LEU A 141 -18.81 -2.04 -4.57
N THR A 142 -17.93 -1.05 -4.76
CA THR A 142 -17.37 -0.66 -6.06
C THR A 142 -15.96 -1.24 -6.26
N ALA A 143 -15.02 -0.50 -6.80
CA ALA A 143 -13.70 -0.99 -7.18
C ALA A 143 -12.72 -1.25 -6.02
N GLY A 144 -13.04 -0.87 -4.79
CA GLY A 144 -12.19 -1.08 -3.61
C GLY A 144 -12.99 -1.37 -2.34
N ILE A 145 -12.52 -2.30 -1.53
CA ILE A 145 -13.19 -2.71 -0.29
C ILE A 145 -12.56 -2.07 0.94
N GLY A 146 -11.23 -2.15 1.06
CA GLY A 146 -10.52 -1.74 2.29
C GLY A 146 -11.05 -2.48 3.52
N ILE A 147 -11.48 -1.71 4.52
CA ILE A 147 -12.09 -2.21 5.76
C ILE A 147 -13.59 -1.90 5.86
N ALA A 148 -14.27 -1.66 4.73
CA ALA A 148 -15.68 -1.30 4.71
C ALA A 148 -16.59 -2.30 5.47
N PRO A 149 -16.39 -3.64 5.39
CA PRO A 149 -17.19 -4.58 6.18
C PRO A 149 -17.07 -4.32 7.68
N THR A 150 -15.87 -4.20 8.19
CA THR A 150 -15.58 -3.92 9.61
C THR A 150 -16.21 -2.57 10.04
N ILE A 151 -16.11 -1.53 9.21
CA ILE A 151 -16.73 -0.23 9.47
C ILE A 151 -18.25 -0.38 9.57
N CYS A 152 -18.89 -1.07 8.62
CA CYS A 152 -20.35 -1.28 8.61
C CYS A 152 -20.85 -1.98 9.87
N HIS A 153 -20.09 -2.92 10.40
CA HIS A 153 -20.47 -3.66 11.61
C HIS A 153 -20.13 -2.94 12.92
N LEU A 154 -19.12 -2.05 12.94
CA LEU A 154 -18.68 -1.40 14.17
C LEU A 154 -19.21 0.02 14.36
N ALA A 155 -19.59 0.75 13.32
CA ALA A 155 -20.05 2.14 13.42
C ALA A 155 -21.26 2.28 14.37
N ARG A 156 -21.06 2.95 15.52
CA ARG A 156 -22.03 2.96 16.62
C ARG A 156 -23.28 3.81 16.34
N LYS A 157 -23.12 4.89 15.57
CA LYS A 157 -24.19 5.84 15.25
C LYS A 157 -24.84 5.57 13.90
N GLY A 158 -24.19 4.74 13.06
CA GLY A 158 -24.70 4.31 11.77
C GLY A 158 -23.72 4.52 10.63
N VAL A 159 -24.13 4.11 9.46
CA VAL A 159 -23.35 4.14 8.21
C VAL A 159 -24.06 5.02 7.19
N PHE A 160 -23.36 5.95 6.59
CA PHE A 160 -23.77 6.65 5.38
C PHE A 160 -23.24 5.90 4.17
N VAL A 161 -24.09 5.72 3.17
CA VAL A 161 -23.72 5.08 1.90
C VAL A 161 -23.77 6.12 0.78
N GLU A 162 -22.64 6.37 0.12
CA GLU A 162 -22.64 7.04 -1.17
C GLU A 162 -22.99 6.01 -2.24
N LEU A 163 -24.25 6.07 -2.74
CA LEU A 163 -24.71 5.21 -3.83
C LEU A 163 -24.27 5.81 -5.15
N ASN A 164 -23.18 5.27 -5.72
CA ASN A 164 -22.52 5.84 -6.87
C ASN A 164 -22.91 5.12 -8.17
N SER A 165 -23.80 5.73 -8.94
CA SER A 165 -24.30 5.19 -10.20
C SER A 165 -23.29 5.27 -11.38
N TRP A 166 -22.12 5.87 -11.19
CA TRP A 166 -21.03 5.83 -12.18
C TRP A 166 -20.44 4.41 -12.27
N HIS A 167 -20.35 3.72 -11.14
CA HIS A 167 -19.88 2.34 -11.10
C HIS A 167 -20.96 1.37 -11.60
N SER A 168 -20.59 0.53 -12.54
CA SER A 168 -21.50 -0.47 -13.09
C SER A 168 -21.81 -1.58 -12.09
N SER A 169 -23.10 -1.90 -11.89
CA SER A 169 -23.51 -3.07 -11.11
C SER A 169 -23.04 -4.41 -11.70
N ARG A 170 -22.48 -4.42 -12.92
CA ARG A 170 -21.84 -5.61 -13.51
C ARG A 170 -20.66 -6.12 -12.69
N ILE A 171 -20.05 -5.27 -11.82
CA ILE A 171 -18.99 -5.69 -10.89
C ILE A 171 -19.49 -6.65 -9.79
N ILE A 172 -20.78 -6.72 -9.55
CA ILE A 172 -21.38 -7.63 -8.58
C ILE A 172 -20.98 -9.07 -8.91
N GLY A 173 -20.49 -9.79 -7.90
CA GLY A 173 -19.95 -11.14 -8.02
C GLY A 173 -18.44 -11.22 -8.24
N MET A 174 -17.73 -10.07 -8.32
CA MET A 174 -16.27 -10.04 -8.30
C MET A 174 -15.69 -9.81 -6.90
N HIS A 175 -16.54 -9.57 -5.92
CA HIS A 175 -16.16 -9.41 -4.52
C HIS A 175 -16.20 -10.74 -3.77
N ASP A 176 -15.27 -10.91 -2.85
CA ASP A 176 -15.23 -12.03 -1.90
C ASP A 176 -14.99 -11.47 -0.49
N ILE A 177 -16.09 -11.04 0.15
CA ILE A 177 -16.07 -10.37 1.43
C ILE A 177 -16.14 -11.41 2.55
N TYR A 178 -15.04 -11.55 3.26
CA TYR A 178 -14.88 -12.38 4.44
C TYR A 178 -14.24 -11.56 5.54
N GLU A 179 -14.77 -11.64 6.76
CA GLU A 179 -14.20 -10.98 7.94
C GLU A 179 -13.56 -12.02 8.85
N ILE A 180 -12.31 -11.78 9.22
CA ILE A 180 -11.57 -12.67 10.13
C ILE A 180 -12.10 -12.47 11.55
N GLU A 181 -12.34 -13.57 12.24
CA GLU A 181 -12.77 -13.56 13.63
C GLU A 181 -11.74 -12.92 14.58
N ALA A 182 -12.17 -12.58 15.78
CA ALA A 182 -11.28 -12.06 16.82
C ALA A 182 -10.13 -13.05 17.13
N PRO A 183 -8.93 -12.57 17.53
CA PRO A 183 -7.72 -13.39 17.59
C PRO A 183 -7.85 -14.76 18.28
N TRP A 184 -8.58 -14.86 19.39
CA TRP A 184 -8.73 -16.13 20.11
C TRP A 184 -9.75 -17.12 19.50
N TYR A 185 -10.49 -16.69 18.48
CA TYR A 185 -11.54 -17.48 17.83
C TYR A 185 -11.26 -17.72 16.35
N ARG A 186 -10.08 -17.29 15.86
CA ARG A 186 -9.73 -17.39 14.44
C ARG A 186 -9.63 -18.82 13.99
N SER A 187 -10.42 -19.16 12.98
CA SER A 187 -10.24 -20.35 12.18
C SER A 187 -9.23 -20.09 11.06
N PRO A 188 -8.48 -21.10 10.58
CA PRO A 188 -7.61 -20.95 9.42
C PRO A 188 -8.41 -20.47 8.20
N VAL A 189 -7.94 -19.41 7.54
CA VAL A 189 -8.53 -18.92 6.31
C VAL A 189 -8.10 -19.81 5.15
N ARG A 190 -9.03 -20.58 4.58
CA ARG A 190 -8.74 -21.60 3.54
C ARG A 190 -8.70 -20.98 2.15
N ILE A 191 -7.61 -20.27 1.85
CA ILE A 191 -7.28 -19.78 0.51
C ILE A 191 -6.00 -20.49 0.08
N THR A 192 -6.09 -21.33 -0.95
CA THR A 192 -4.98 -22.09 -1.55
C THR A 192 -4.68 -21.67 -2.98
N GLN A 193 -5.56 -20.83 -3.56
CA GLN A 193 -5.43 -20.22 -4.87
C GLN A 193 -5.98 -18.79 -4.84
N PRO A 194 -5.46 -17.84 -5.62
CA PRO A 194 -5.87 -16.44 -5.56
C PRO A 194 -7.38 -16.20 -5.73
N VAL A 195 -8.05 -16.99 -6.55
CA VAL A 195 -9.49 -16.84 -6.86
C VAL A 195 -10.40 -17.82 -6.12
N GLU A 196 -9.93 -18.41 -5.02
CA GLU A 196 -10.75 -19.26 -4.16
C GLU A 196 -11.73 -18.41 -3.34
N ILE A 197 -13.04 -18.59 -3.55
CA ILE A 197 -14.09 -17.81 -2.87
C ILE A 197 -14.39 -18.43 -1.51
N ILE A 198 -14.35 -17.61 -0.45
CA ILE A 198 -14.63 -18.03 0.93
C ILE A 198 -15.71 -17.20 1.62
N GLY A 199 -16.08 -16.05 1.05
CA GLY A 199 -17.01 -15.08 1.59
C GLY A 199 -18.23 -14.85 0.71
N LEU A 200 -18.80 -13.65 0.83
CA LEU A 200 -19.99 -13.21 0.12
C LEU A 200 -19.65 -12.05 -0.83
N PRO A 201 -20.45 -11.86 -1.90
CA PRO A 201 -20.22 -10.74 -2.82
C PRO A 201 -20.81 -9.41 -2.32
N TYR A 202 -21.21 -9.31 -1.06
CA TYR A 202 -21.85 -8.13 -0.45
C TYR A 202 -21.57 -8.07 1.06
N ILE A 203 -21.75 -6.88 1.64
CA ILE A 203 -21.88 -6.70 3.09
C ILE A 203 -23.37 -6.79 3.43
N GLU A 204 -23.73 -7.53 4.47
CA GLU A 204 -25.12 -7.64 4.92
C GLU A 204 -25.31 -6.99 6.29
N VAL A 205 -26.20 -6.00 6.39
CA VAL A 205 -26.48 -5.28 7.63
C VAL A 205 -28.00 -5.18 7.90
N ALA A 206 -28.37 -4.94 9.14
CA ALA A 206 -29.74 -4.55 9.47
C ALA A 206 -30.04 -3.14 8.93
N PRO A 207 -31.27 -2.85 8.45
CA PRO A 207 -31.61 -1.54 7.88
C PRO A 207 -31.32 -0.37 8.83
N GLU A 208 -31.49 -0.56 10.13
CA GLU A 208 -31.25 0.44 11.18
C GLU A 208 -29.79 0.87 11.30
N ARG A 209 -28.88 0.09 10.73
CA ARG A 209 -27.45 0.45 10.64
C ARG A 209 -27.19 1.55 9.62
N LEU A 210 -28.07 1.73 8.64
CA LEU A 210 -27.92 2.73 7.60
C LEU A 210 -28.56 4.07 8.03
N ALA A 211 -27.70 5.04 8.27
CA ALA A 211 -28.12 6.39 8.69
C ALA A 211 -28.65 7.24 7.53
N GLY A 212 -28.27 6.93 6.29
CA GLY A 212 -28.74 7.60 5.09
C GLY A 212 -27.97 7.21 3.84
N ILE A 213 -28.56 7.52 2.70
CA ILE A 213 -27.99 7.33 1.37
C ILE A 213 -27.74 8.71 0.75
N VAL A 214 -26.55 8.90 0.18
CA VAL A 214 -26.21 10.06 -0.65
C VAL A 214 -26.02 9.57 -2.07
N GLU A 215 -26.87 9.97 -2.99
CA GLU A 215 -26.75 9.59 -4.40
C GLU A 215 -25.66 10.39 -5.08
N THR A 216 -24.83 9.73 -5.89
CA THR A 216 -23.73 10.37 -6.62
C THR A 216 -23.47 9.69 -7.96
N HIS A 217 -22.74 10.39 -8.84
CA HIS A 217 -22.31 9.88 -10.14
C HIS A 217 -20.91 10.42 -10.45
N LEU A 218 -19.89 9.90 -9.78
CA LEU A 218 -18.51 10.37 -9.87
C LEU A 218 -17.55 9.19 -10.11
N PRO A 219 -16.57 9.33 -11.01
CA PRO A 219 -15.52 8.34 -11.20
C PRO A 219 -14.57 8.28 -10.00
N ASP A 220 -13.81 7.20 -9.92
CA ASP A 220 -12.69 7.10 -8.97
C ASP A 220 -11.58 8.09 -9.33
N GLU A 221 -10.85 8.57 -8.32
CA GLU A 221 -9.79 9.57 -8.46
C GLU A 221 -8.42 8.96 -8.85
N ALA A 222 -8.41 7.73 -9.35
CA ALA A 222 -7.19 7.07 -9.81
C ALA A 222 -6.63 7.77 -11.06
N ARG A 223 -5.31 7.94 -11.09
CA ARG A 223 -4.60 8.55 -12.21
C ARG A 223 -3.93 7.48 -13.06
N THR A 224 -3.85 7.74 -14.35
CA THR A 224 -3.06 6.91 -15.28
C THR A 224 -1.59 6.85 -14.81
N MET A 225 -1.01 5.67 -14.87
CA MET A 225 0.37 5.44 -14.46
C MET A 225 1.36 6.13 -15.40
N THR A 226 2.47 6.58 -14.83
CA THR A 226 3.58 7.13 -15.60
C THR A 226 4.26 6.01 -16.42
N PRO A 227 4.61 6.26 -17.69
CA PRO A 227 5.31 5.27 -18.51
C PRO A 227 6.63 4.79 -17.87
N ALA A 228 7.02 3.56 -18.20
CA ALA A 228 8.26 2.97 -17.74
C ALA A 228 9.49 3.77 -18.23
N THR A 229 10.42 4.04 -17.32
CA THR A 229 11.73 4.66 -17.62
C THR A 229 12.76 3.59 -17.98
N GLU A 230 13.93 3.98 -18.46
CA GLU A 230 15.05 3.06 -18.67
C GLU A 230 15.49 2.36 -17.38
N VAL A 231 15.53 3.10 -16.27
CA VAL A 231 15.84 2.57 -14.94
C VAL A 231 14.84 1.49 -14.54
N THR A 232 13.54 1.76 -14.64
CA THR A 232 12.51 0.80 -14.23
C THR A 232 12.45 -0.42 -15.15
N ARG A 233 12.75 -0.27 -16.44
CA ARG A 233 12.89 -1.41 -17.38
C ARG A 233 14.08 -2.30 -17.03
N ALA A 234 15.24 -1.70 -16.73
CA ALA A 234 16.43 -2.45 -16.32
C ALA A 234 16.19 -3.22 -15.01
N ILE A 235 15.54 -2.60 -14.01
CA ILE A 235 15.11 -3.27 -12.78
C ILE A 235 14.19 -4.45 -13.10
N GLY A 236 13.20 -4.24 -13.99
CA GLY A 236 12.28 -5.29 -14.44
C GLY A 236 13.00 -6.47 -15.10
N GLN A 237 13.96 -6.22 -15.96
CA GLN A 237 14.77 -7.26 -16.59
C GLN A 237 15.61 -8.04 -15.57
N HIS A 238 16.29 -7.36 -14.68
CA HIS A 238 17.06 -8.03 -13.60
C HIS A 238 16.16 -8.86 -12.70
N MET A 239 14.94 -8.40 -12.43
CA MET A 239 13.98 -9.17 -11.65
C MET A 239 13.52 -10.43 -12.40
N ALA A 240 13.24 -10.32 -13.72
CA ALA A 240 12.89 -11.46 -14.55
C ALA A 240 14.00 -12.51 -14.57
N ASP A 241 15.24 -12.11 -14.81
CA ASP A 241 16.40 -12.99 -14.81
C ASP A 241 16.59 -13.69 -13.46
N PHE A 242 16.40 -12.94 -12.37
CA PHE A 242 16.50 -13.48 -11.02
C PHE A 242 15.41 -14.51 -10.71
N LEU A 243 14.17 -14.27 -11.09
CA LEU A 243 13.08 -15.23 -10.95
C LEU A 243 13.34 -16.50 -11.77
N LEU A 244 13.78 -16.35 -13.02
CA LEU A 244 14.11 -17.47 -13.90
C LEU A 244 15.25 -18.33 -13.33
N ASP A 245 16.31 -17.70 -12.79
CA ASP A 245 17.40 -18.42 -12.13
C ASP A 245 16.91 -19.21 -10.91
N ASN A 246 16.06 -18.59 -10.08
CA ASN A 246 15.45 -19.26 -8.92
C ASN A 246 14.54 -20.44 -9.34
N MET A 247 13.82 -20.33 -10.45
CA MET A 247 13.03 -21.45 -11.00
C MET A 247 13.93 -22.56 -11.52
N ARG A 248 15.01 -22.25 -12.26
CA ARG A 248 15.98 -23.24 -12.75
C ARG A 248 16.65 -24.02 -11.62
N ARG A 249 16.88 -23.36 -10.48
CA ARG A 249 17.43 -23.98 -9.26
C ARG A 249 16.38 -24.73 -8.43
N GLY A 250 15.11 -24.64 -8.79
CA GLY A 250 14.03 -25.27 -8.04
C GLY A 250 13.63 -24.58 -6.74
N TYR A 251 14.07 -23.33 -6.52
CA TYR A 251 13.70 -22.54 -5.34
C TYR A 251 12.29 -21.93 -5.47
N ILE A 252 11.84 -21.73 -6.70
CA ILE A 252 10.49 -21.24 -7.03
C ILE A 252 9.83 -22.23 -7.98
N SER A 253 8.58 -22.59 -7.69
CA SER A 253 7.78 -23.43 -8.59
C SER A 253 7.27 -22.62 -9.77
N ALA A 254 7.69 -22.97 -10.99
CA ALA A 254 7.20 -22.32 -12.21
C ALA A 254 5.67 -22.47 -12.39
N SER A 255 5.09 -23.60 -11.96
CA SER A 255 3.65 -23.86 -12.10
C SER A 255 2.78 -23.19 -11.05
N ARG A 256 3.36 -22.55 -10.04
CA ARG A 256 2.66 -21.86 -8.94
C ARG A 256 3.20 -20.47 -8.66
N LEU A 257 3.87 -19.88 -9.64
CA LEU A 257 4.39 -18.51 -9.48
C LEU A 257 3.25 -17.56 -9.14
N THR A 258 3.32 -16.96 -7.96
CA THR A 258 2.36 -15.96 -7.49
C THR A 258 3.15 -14.71 -7.10
N LEU A 259 2.81 -13.59 -7.71
CA LEU A 259 3.49 -12.31 -7.50
C LEU A 259 2.61 -11.35 -6.68
N GLN A 260 3.23 -10.59 -5.81
CA GLN A 260 2.67 -9.34 -5.28
C GLN A 260 3.48 -8.19 -5.84
N SER A 261 2.81 -7.10 -6.13
CA SER A 261 3.45 -5.87 -6.57
C SER A 261 3.02 -4.70 -5.71
N GLY A 262 3.98 -3.89 -5.30
CA GLY A 262 3.73 -2.62 -4.63
C GLY A 262 3.02 -1.62 -5.53
N VAL A 263 2.67 -0.47 -4.95
CA VAL A 263 1.99 0.63 -5.66
C VAL A 263 3.02 1.52 -6.35
N GLY A 264 2.69 1.98 -7.54
CA GLY A 264 3.44 3.01 -8.26
C GLY A 264 3.95 2.59 -9.64
N SER A 265 4.42 3.56 -10.39
CA SER A 265 4.87 3.35 -11.78
C SER A 265 6.08 2.40 -11.87
N GLY A 266 6.95 2.38 -10.88
CA GLY A 266 8.10 1.46 -10.84
C GLY A 266 7.66 0.00 -10.73
N ALA A 267 6.79 -0.31 -9.76
CA ALA A 267 6.26 -1.65 -9.56
C ALA A 267 5.44 -2.13 -10.77
N ASN A 268 4.63 -1.24 -11.34
CA ASN A 268 3.85 -1.52 -12.56
C ASN A 268 4.76 -1.82 -13.75
N ALA A 269 5.86 -1.09 -13.91
CA ALA A 269 6.84 -1.30 -14.98
C ALA A 269 7.60 -2.64 -14.84
N VAL A 270 7.90 -3.04 -13.59
CA VAL A 270 8.54 -4.36 -13.32
C VAL A 270 7.60 -5.49 -13.73
N LEU A 271 6.31 -5.41 -13.35
CA LEU A 271 5.32 -6.41 -13.77
C LEU A 271 5.15 -6.45 -15.29
N GLY A 272 5.18 -5.29 -15.97
CA GLY A 272 5.16 -5.21 -17.43
C GLY A 272 6.33 -5.97 -18.05
N ALA A 273 7.55 -5.72 -17.58
CA ALA A 273 8.74 -6.43 -18.07
C ALA A 273 8.66 -7.95 -17.83
N LEU A 274 8.14 -8.37 -16.67
CA LEU A 274 7.90 -9.79 -16.39
C LEU A 274 6.85 -10.40 -17.32
N GLY A 275 5.77 -9.67 -17.63
CA GLY A 275 4.73 -10.11 -18.56
C GLY A 275 5.21 -10.22 -20.00
N GLU A 276 6.12 -9.36 -20.44
CA GLU A 276 6.74 -9.38 -21.77
C GLU A 276 7.79 -10.48 -21.93
N CYS A 277 8.46 -10.88 -20.83
CA CYS A 277 9.45 -11.95 -20.85
C CYS A 277 8.79 -13.32 -21.05
N ARG A 278 8.91 -13.88 -22.25
CA ARG A 278 8.27 -15.16 -22.62
C ARG A 278 8.85 -16.36 -21.90
N GLU A 279 10.05 -16.25 -21.36
CA GLU A 279 10.67 -17.32 -20.56
C GLU A 279 10.05 -17.43 -19.16
N VAL A 280 9.49 -16.33 -18.64
CA VAL A 280 8.70 -16.36 -17.41
C VAL A 280 7.37 -17.06 -17.72
N PRO A 281 6.98 -18.12 -17.00
CA PRO A 281 5.71 -18.80 -17.22
C PRO A 281 4.53 -17.87 -16.90
N ASP A 282 3.31 -18.26 -17.31
CA ASP A 282 2.10 -17.61 -16.87
C ASP A 282 2.01 -17.71 -15.35
N PHE A 283 1.55 -16.63 -14.70
CA PHE A 283 1.63 -16.51 -13.25
C PHE A 283 0.32 -16.00 -12.62
N ASN A 284 0.26 -16.08 -11.32
CA ASN A 284 -0.83 -15.52 -10.53
C ASN A 284 -0.43 -14.20 -9.89
N ILE A 285 -1.43 -13.41 -9.50
CA ILE A 285 -1.25 -12.21 -8.69
C ILE A 285 -2.07 -12.34 -7.40
N TYR A 286 -1.44 -12.04 -6.28
CA TYR A 286 -2.10 -11.82 -4.99
C TYR A 286 -1.49 -10.57 -4.36
N THR A 287 -2.25 -9.48 -4.35
CA THR A 287 -1.73 -8.16 -4.01
C THR A 287 -2.78 -7.31 -3.29
N GLU A 288 -2.37 -6.25 -2.62
CA GLU A 288 -3.30 -5.28 -2.03
C GLU A 288 -3.94 -4.35 -3.06
N VAL A 289 -3.18 -3.97 -4.09
CA VAL A 289 -3.62 -3.02 -5.13
C VAL A 289 -3.30 -3.58 -6.51
N LEU A 290 -4.30 -3.57 -7.39
CA LEU A 290 -4.13 -3.93 -8.79
C LEU A 290 -4.21 -2.67 -9.64
N GLN A 291 -3.20 -2.49 -10.50
CA GLN A 291 -3.03 -1.34 -11.39
C GLN A 291 -3.28 -1.74 -12.84
N GLU A 292 -3.01 -0.82 -13.81
CA GLU A 292 -3.33 -1.06 -15.22
C GLU A 292 -2.57 -2.24 -15.82
N GLU A 293 -1.27 -2.38 -15.52
CA GLU A 293 -0.44 -3.41 -16.14
C GLU A 293 -0.87 -4.84 -15.78
N PRO A 294 -1.08 -5.19 -14.50
CA PRO A 294 -1.70 -6.45 -14.15
C PRO A 294 -3.05 -6.70 -14.83
N LEU A 295 -3.89 -5.66 -14.97
CA LEU A 295 -5.19 -5.80 -15.64
C LEU A 295 -5.01 -6.16 -17.12
N ARG A 296 -4.08 -5.51 -17.83
CA ARG A 296 -3.70 -5.83 -19.21
C ARG A 296 -3.23 -7.29 -19.32
N LEU A 297 -2.35 -7.71 -18.42
CA LEU A 297 -1.81 -9.08 -18.40
C LEU A 297 -2.88 -10.15 -18.11
N ILE A 298 -3.93 -9.84 -17.34
CA ILE A 298 -5.09 -10.73 -17.17
C ILE A 298 -5.84 -10.85 -18.52
N GLY A 299 -6.07 -9.74 -19.20
CA GLY A 299 -6.73 -9.72 -20.53
C GLY A 299 -5.97 -10.53 -21.58
N GLU A 300 -4.64 -10.48 -21.55
CA GLU A 300 -3.75 -11.23 -22.45
C GLU A 300 -3.55 -12.71 -22.07
N GLY A 301 -4.03 -13.11 -20.88
CA GLY A 301 -3.89 -14.49 -20.39
C GLY A 301 -2.55 -14.81 -19.75
N ARG A 302 -1.63 -13.84 -19.62
CA ARG A 302 -0.36 -13.99 -18.90
C ARG A 302 -0.55 -14.09 -17.38
N VAL A 303 -1.55 -13.41 -16.85
CA VAL A 303 -2.01 -13.58 -15.47
C VAL A 303 -3.25 -14.47 -15.48
N THR A 304 -3.10 -15.65 -14.90
CA THR A 304 -4.15 -16.68 -14.91
C THR A 304 -5.21 -16.47 -13.84
N ALA A 305 -4.80 -15.96 -12.67
CA ALA A 305 -5.69 -15.64 -11.55
C ALA A 305 -5.13 -14.45 -10.75
N ALA A 306 -6.01 -13.55 -10.32
CA ALA A 306 -5.65 -12.38 -9.54
C ALA A 306 -6.58 -12.16 -8.35
N SER A 307 -6.02 -11.77 -7.21
CA SER A 307 -6.75 -11.33 -6.02
C SER A 307 -6.18 -10.01 -5.54
N THR A 308 -7.05 -9.05 -5.20
CA THR A 308 -6.64 -7.71 -4.81
C THR A 308 -7.58 -7.12 -3.76
N GLY A 309 -7.14 -6.09 -3.04
CA GLY A 309 -8.00 -5.27 -2.17
C GLY A 309 -8.71 -4.13 -2.94
N ALA A 310 -8.12 -3.69 -4.07
CA ALA A 310 -8.65 -2.61 -4.86
C ALA A 310 -8.13 -2.60 -6.30
N LEU A 311 -8.94 -2.06 -7.21
CA LEU A 311 -8.60 -1.77 -8.58
C LEU A 311 -8.24 -0.28 -8.71
N THR A 312 -6.97 0.06 -8.49
CA THR A 312 -6.49 1.44 -8.63
C THR A 312 -6.04 1.69 -10.07
N ILE A 313 -7.01 1.81 -10.94
CA ILE A 313 -6.86 2.00 -12.38
C ILE A 313 -7.60 3.26 -12.82
N SER A 314 -7.20 3.85 -13.95
CA SER A 314 -7.88 5.04 -14.49
C SER A 314 -9.34 4.76 -14.80
N SER A 315 -10.16 5.83 -14.84
CA SER A 315 -11.59 5.72 -15.18
C SER A 315 -11.83 5.05 -16.53
N GLU A 316 -10.94 5.28 -17.50
CA GLU A 316 -11.01 4.65 -18.82
C GLU A 316 -10.81 3.13 -18.73
N HIS A 317 -9.77 2.68 -18.00
CA HIS A 317 -9.51 1.25 -17.82
C HIS A 317 -10.60 0.57 -16.99
N LEU A 318 -11.16 1.27 -15.99
CA LEU A 318 -12.25 0.74 -15.19
C LEU A 318 -13.54 0.59 -16.00
N GLN A 319 -13.82 1.55 -16.89
CA GLN A 319 -14.95 1.42 -17.83
C GLN A 319 -14.73 0.25 -18.81
N GLY A 320 -13.51 0.12 -19.35
CA GLY A 320 -13.13 -1.02 -20.19
C GLY A 320 -13.29 -2.37 -19.50
N LEU A 321 -12.94 -2.44 -18.21
CA LEU A 321 -13.20 -3.64 -17.38
C LEU A 321 -14.71 -3.91 -17.25
N TYR A 322 -15.53 -2.90 -17.00
CA TYR A 322 -16.98 -3.07 -16.91
C TYR A 322 -17.60 -3.56 -18.24
N ASP A 323 -17.14 -3.05 -19.35
CA ASP A 323 -17.63 -3.44 -20.67
C ASP A 323 -17.29 -4.90 -20.99
N ASN A 324 -16.13 -5.36 -20.57
CA ASN A 324 -15.60 -6.71 -20.81
C ASN A 324 -15.56 -7.58 -19.54
N ILE A 325 -16.44 -7.34 -18.58
CA ILE A 325 -16.39 -7.94 -17.24
C ILE A 325 -16.34 -9.48 -17.24
N ASN A 326 -16.93 -10.12 -18.25
CA ASN A 326 -16.93 -11.57 -18.36
C ASN A 326 -15.55 -12.18 -18.60
N ASP A 327 -14.61 -11.44 -19.17
CA ASP A 327 -13.24 -11.88 -19.39
C ASP A 327 -12.45 -11.94 -18.08
N TYR A 328 -12.92 -11.25 -17.05
CA TYR A 328 -12.31 -11.16 -15.73
C TYR A 328 -13.00 -12.02 -14.68
N ARG A 329 -14.27 -12.41 -14.91
CA ARG A 329 -15.03 -13.27 -13.97
C ARG A 329 -14.34 -14.62 -13.77
N GLY A 330 -14.19 -15.05 -12.51
CA GLY A 330 -13.48 -16.27 -12.14
C GLY A 330 -11.96 -16.19 -12.24
N ARG A 331 -11.42 -15.04 -12.72
CA ARG A 331 -9.97 -14.79 -12.83
C ARG A 331 -9.50 -13.63 -11.95
N LEU A 332 -10.42 -12.78 -11.49
CA LEU A 332 -10.14 -11.62 -10.65
C LEU A 332 -11.14 -11.57 -9.50
N LEU A 333 -10.63 -11.43 -8.26
CA LEU A 333 -11.42 -11.22 -7.05
C LEU A 333 -10.94 -9.98 -6.29
N ILE A 334 -11.91 -9.25 -5.71
CA ILE A 334 -11.65 -8.08 -4.85
C ILE A 334 -12.01 -8.47 -3.41
N ARG A 335 -11.10 -8.27 -2.46
CA ARG A 335 -11.19 -8.74 -1.07
C ARG A 335 -11.00 -7.62 -0.05
N PRO A 336 -11.51 -7.77 1.19
CA PRO A 336 -11.14 -6.89 2.29
C PRO A 336 -9.62 -6.88 2.53
N SER A 337 -9.08 -5.75 3.01
CA SER A 337 -7.63 -5.61 3.23
C SER A 337 -7.07 -6.62 4.23
N GLU A 338 -7.85 -7.03 5.23
CA GLU A 338 -7.44 -8.08 6.18
C GLU A 338 -7.29 -9.48 5.55
N ILE A 339 -7.85 -9.69 4.34
CA ILE A 339 -7.67 -10.92 3.56
C ILE A 339 -6.54 -10.73 2.54
N SER A 340 -6.55 -9.64 1.77
CA SER A 340 -5.48 -9.36 0.79
C SER A 340 -4.09 -9.23 1.44
N ASN A 341 -4.04 -8.82 2.69
CA ASN A 341 -2.81 -8.63 3.47
C ASN A 341 -2.63 -9.71 4.56
N CYS A 342 -3.42 -10.79 4.54
CA CYS A 342 -3.37 -11.82 5.57
C CYS A 342 -2.03 -12.59 5.57
N PRO A 343 -1.24 -12.55 6.66
CA PRO A 343 0.06 -13.20 6.73
C PRO A 343 0.05 -14.69 6.40
N GLU A 344 -0.92 -15.44 6.92
CA GLU A 344 -1.00 -16.89 6.67
C GLU A 344 -1.30 -17.23 5.21
N ILE A 345 -2.08 -16.39 4.51
CA ILE A 345 -2.39 -16.59 3.08
C ILE A 345 -1.17 -16.26 2.25
N ILE A 346 -0.48 -15.16 2.54
CA ILE A 346 0.76 -14.75 1.86
C ILE A 346 1.79 -15.88 1.93
N ALA A 347 2.03 -16.44 3.12
CA ALA A 347 2.94 -17.54 3.32
C ALA A 347 2.50 -18.82 2.59
N ARG A 348 1.21 -19.17 2.68
CA ARG A 348 0.65 -20.39 2.06
C ARG A 348 0.71 -20.36 0.54
N LEU A 349 0.45 -19.22 -0.08
CA LEU A 349 0.51 -19.06 -1.54
C LEU A 349 1.94 -19.02 -2.08
N GLY A 350 2.96 -18.92 -1.22
CA GLY A 350 4.36 -18.85 -1.62
C GLY A 350 4.64 -17.62 -2.48
N ILE A 351 4.20 -16.45 -2.04
CA ILE A 351 4.26 -15.22 -2.81
C ILE A 351 5.71 -14.75 -2.98
N CYS A 352 6.05 -14.29 -4.19
CA CYS A 352 7.23 -13.47 -4.44
C CYS A 352 6.79 -12.01 -4.41
N SER A 353 7.23 -11.26 -3.40
CA SER A 353 6.83 -9.86 -3.21
C SER A 353 7.82 -8.89 -3.86
N LEU A 354 7.25 -7.86 -4.51
CA LEU A 354 7.96 -6.78 -5.18
C LEU A 354 7.61 -5.46 -4.51
N ASN A 355 8.42 -5.03 -3.55
CA ASN A 355 8.22 -3.78 -2.83
C ASN A 355 9.23 -2.72 -3.28
N THR A 356 8.97 -1.45 -2.96
CA THR A 356 9.84 -0.33 -3.34
C THR A 356 10.49 0.28 -2.10
N ALA A 357 11.80 0.53 -2.16
CA ALA A 357 12.57 1.19 -1.12
C ALA A 357 12.82 2.67 -1.46
N ILE A 358 12.89 3.52 -0.43
CA ILE A 358 13.46 4.88 -0.51
C ILE A 358 14.98 4.81 -0.38
N GLU A 359 15.45 4.06 0.62
CA GLU A 359 16.87 3.77 0.82
C GLU A 359 17.08 2.38 1.41
N VAL A 360 18.25 1.82 1.18
CA VAL A 360 18.70 0.52 1.65
C VAL A 360 20.09 0.67 2.24
N ASP A 361 20.38 0.05 3.38
CA ASP A 361 21.75 0.04 3.86
C ASP A 361 22.55 -1.18 3.38
N ILE A 362 23.84 -1.11 3.62
CA ILE A 362 24.82 -2.14 3.18
C ILE A 362 24.57 -3.53 3.79
N TYR A 363 23.71 -3.66 4.81
CA TYR A 363 23.37 -4.95 5.43
C TYR A 363 22.00 -5.46 5.04
N GLY A 364 21.19 -4.64 4.34
CA GLY A 364 19.88 -5.03 3.82
C GLY A 364 18.70 -4.57 4.66
N HIS A 365 18.90 -3.63 5.60
CA HIS A 365 17.78 -2.90 6.17
C HIS A 365 17.18 -1.97 5.13
N VAL A 366 15.85 -1.81 5.16
CA VAL A 366 15.11 -1.00 4.18
C VAL A 366 14.30 0.07 4.89
N ASN A 367 14.42 1.30 4.38
CA ASN A 367 13.54 2.41 4.65
C ASN A 367 12.62 2.61 3.43
N SER A 368 11.32 2.47 3.64
CA SER A 368 10.28 2.67 2.63
C SER A 368 9.34 3.83 2.96
N THR A 369 9.54 4.54 4.09
CA THR A 369 8.56 5.50 4.60
C THR A 369 9.10 6.91 4.82
N LYS A 370 10.38 7.08 5.17
CA LYS A 370 10.92 8.37 5.63
C LYS A 370 12.01 8.90 4.71
N ILE A 371 11.96 10.19 4.42
CA ILE A 371 13.06 10.91 3.76
C ILE A 371 13.97 11.47 4.84
N SER A 372 15.26 11.17 4.74
CA SER A 372 16.29 11.60 5.69
C SER A 372 15.90 11.32 7.16
N GLY A 373 15.28 10.18 7.41
CA GLY A 373 14.91 9.66 8.72
C GLY A 373 13.77 10.35 9.45
N THR A 374 13.37 11.54 9.04
CA THR A 374 12.43 12.38 9.82
C THR A 374 11.17 12.78 9.07
N ARG A 375 11.25 13.00 7.76
CA ARG A 375 10.10 13.44 6.97
C ARG A 375 9.33 12.24 6.43
N MET A 376 8.10 12.09 6.88
CA MET A 376 7.20 11.10 6.34
C MET A 376 6.94 11.34 4.85
N MET A 377 7.14 10.32 4.02
CA MET A 377 6.77 10.27 2.60
C MET A 377 5.45 9.53 2.42
N ASN A 378 5.33 8.40 3.07
CA ASN A 378 4.14 7.53 3.13
C ASN A 378 4.23 6.66 4.38
N GLY A 379 3.19 5.88 4.68
CA GLY A 379 3.23 4.85 5.71
C GLY A 379 3.84 3.54 5.21
N VAL A 380 3.95 2.56 6.11
CA VAL A 380 4.46 1.21 5.79
C VAL A 380 3.52 0.47 4.83
N GLY A 381 2.23 0.74 4.92
CA GLY A 381 1.21 0.09 4.08
C GLY A 381 1.20 -1.43 4.27
N GLY A 382 1.07 -2.15 3.17
CA GLY A 382 1.15 -3.62 3.14
C GLY A 382 2.56 -4.16 2.96
N SER A 383 3.58 -3.30 2.80
CA SER A 383 4.94 -3.79 2.56
C SER A 383 5.46 -4.65 3.73
N GLY A 384 5.07 -4.33 4.98
CA GLY A 384 5.38 -5.15 6.15
C GLY A 384 4.73 -6.52 6.09
N ASP A 385 3.43 -6.57 5.75
CA ASP A 385 2.67 -7.83 5.65
C ASP A 385 3.29 -8.78 4.64
N PHE A 386 3.62 -8.26 3.44
CA PHE A 386 4.21 -9.07 2.37
C PHE A 386 5.67 -9.41 2.64
N THR A 387 6.49 -8.45 3.08
CA THR A 387 7.93 -8.70 3.31
C THR A 387 8.16 -9.77 4.37
N CYS A 388 7.43 -9.72 5.49
CA CYS A 388 7.62 -10.68 6.58
C CYS A 388 7.10 -12.09 6.28
N ASN A 389 6.24 -12.27 5.28
CA ASN A 389 5.51 -13.52 5.04
C ASN A 389 5.69 -14.09 3.63
N ALA A 390 6.30 -13.36 2.70
CA ALA A 390 6.57 -13.85 1.36
C ALA A 390 7.58 -14.99 1.36
N MET A 391 7.49 -15.87 0.38
CA MET A 391 8.50 -16.90 0.11
C MET A 391 9.80 -16.28 -0.43
N LEU A 392 9.67 -15.19 -1.18
CA LEU A 392 10.77 -14.39 -1.67
C LEU A 392 10.41 -12.90 -1.52
N ALA A 393 11.03 -12.23 -0.58
CA ALA A 393 10.81 -10.81 -0.31
C ALA A 393 11.86 -9.94 -1.00
N THR A 394 11.45 -9.18 -2.02
CA THR A 394 12.35 -8.32 -2.79
C THR A 394 12.00 -6.85 -2.65
N PHE A 395 13.05 -6.01 -2.64
CA PHE A 395 12.92 -4.57 -2.72
C PHE A 395 13.61 -4.02 -3.96
N THR A 396 12.91 -3.13 -4.66
CA THR A 396 13.44 -2.44 -5.83
C THR A 396 13.62 -0.95 -5.53
N CYS A 397 14.68 -0.36 -6.05
CA CYS A 397 14.86 1.09 -6.05
C CYS A 397 15.78 1.52 -7.20
N GLY A 398 15.56 2.72 -7.73
CA GLY A 398 16.62 3.37 -8.53
C GLY A 398 17.81 3.62 -7.63
N SER A 399 19.01 3.36 -8.12
CA SER A 399 20.24 3.49 -7.32
C SER A 399 20.52 4.91 -6.82
N THR A 400 19.95 5.92 -7.49
CA THR A 400 20.05 7.34 -7.11
C THR A 400 18.77 8.12 -7.34
N THR A 401 18.68 9.27 -6.68
CA THR A 401 17.65 10.30 -6.90
C THR A 401 18.26 11.69 -7.01
N LYS A 402 17.43 12.70 -7.33
CA LYS A 402 17.87 14.12 -7.42
C LYS A 402 19.07 14.32 -8.34
N ASP A 403 18.99 13.79 -9.56
CA ASP A 403 20.04 13.89 -10.58
C ASP A 403 21.40 13.31 -10.11
N GLY A 404 21.33 12.15 -9.45
CA GLY A 404 22.50 11.43 -8.96
C GLY A 404 23.11 11.97 -7.65
N ARG A 405 22.53 13.01 -7.04
CA ARG A 405 23.07 13.63 -5.81
C ARG A 405 22.75 12.88 -4.53
N ILE A 406 21.78 11.97 -4.56
CA ILE A 406 21.40 11.13 -3.42
C ILE A 406 21.54 9.68 -3.85
N SER A 407 22.31 8.89 -3.11
CA SER A 407 22.37 7.44 -3.24
C SER A 407 21.22 6.80 -2.50
N SER A 408 20.54 5.83 -3.12
CA SER A 408 19.58 4.98 -2.43
C SER A 408 20.24 3.86 -1.60
N ILE A 409 21.53 3.60 -1.84
CA ILE A 409 22.32 2.66 -1.03
C ILE A 409 23.26 3.47 -0.14
N VAL A 410 23.16 3.25 1.17
CA VAL A 410 23.85 4.03 2.20
C VAL A 410 24.50 3.11 3.25
N PRO A 411 25.46 3.60 4.05
CA PRO A 411 26.05 2.79 5.13
C PRO A 411 25.04 2.32 6.17
N PHE A 412 24.09 3.18 6.56
CA PHE A 412 23.02 2.86 7.51
C PHE A 412 21.75 3.63 7.12
N CYS A 413 20.61 2.93 7.10
CA CYS A 413 19.32 3.56 6.84
C CYS A 413 18.98 4.60 7.90
N SER A 414 18.50 5.76 7.46
CA SER A 414 18.10 6.85 8.37
C SER A 414 16.79 6.52 9.12
N HIS A 415 16.05 5.52 8.67
CA HIS A 415 14.90 4.90 9.29
C HIS A 415 14.82 3.44 8.84
N VAL A 416 14.35 2.52 9.68
CA VAL A 416 14.25 1.10 9.34
C VAL A 416 12.79 0.68 9.44
N ASP A 417 12.18 0.39 8.31
CA ASP A 417 10.85 -0.21 8.22
C ASP A 417 10.94 -1.74 8.15
N HIS A 418 11.96 -2.26 7.43
CA HIS A 418 12.18 -3.70 7.27
C HIS A 418 13.63 -4.05 7.62
N THR A 419 13.77 -5.02 8.52
CA THR A 419 15.09 -5.47 8.94
C THR A 419 15.69 -6.45 7.93
N GLU A 420 17.01 -6.57 7.93
CA GLU A 420 17.76 -7.50 7.09
C GLU A 420 17.33 -8.98 7.19
N HIS A 421 16.54 -9.33 8.21
CA HIS A 421 16.06 -10.69 8.44
C HIS A 421 14.89 -11.08 7.54
N TYR A 422 14.18 -10.08 7.01
CA TYR A 422 13.01 -10.29 6.15
C TYR A 422 13.25 -9.92 4.69
N VAL A 423 14.41 -9.34 4.37
CA VAL A 423 14.74 -8.90 3.02
C VAL A 423 15.62 -9.95 2.34
N ASP A 424 15.09 -10.60 1.32
CA ASP A 424 15.79 -11.67 0.60
C ASP A 424 16.64 -11.15 -0.54
N ALA A 425 16.19 -10.11 -1.25
CA ALA A 425 16.95 -9.54 -2.35
C ALA A 425 16.65 -8.05 -2.54
N ILE A 426 17.65 -7.33 -3.05
CA ILE A 426 17.56 -5.93 -3.44
C ILE A 426 17.91 -5.84 -4.92
N VAL A 427 17.11 -5.06 -5.68
CA VAL A 427 17.25 -4.91 -7.12
C VAL A 427 17.36 -3.43 -7.48
N THR A 428 18.40 -3.09 -8.21
CA THR A 428 18.56 -1.76 -8.84
C THR A 428 18.73 -1.92 -10.34
N GLU A 429 18.85 -0.85 -11.07
CA GLU A 429 19.19 -0.88 -12.51
C GLU A 429 20.56 -1.47 -12.81
N TYR A 430 21.39 -1.69 -11.79
CA TYR A 430 22.75 -2.27 -11.91
C TYR A 430 22.83 -3.75 -11.56
N GLY A 431 21.74 -4.38 -11.12
CA GLY A 431 21.72 -5.80 -10.83
C GLY A 431 20.91 -6.18 -9.60
N VAL A 432 21.13 -7.41 -9.14
CA VAL A 432 20.46 -8.04 -8.00
C VAL A 432 21.48 -8.40 -6.92
N ALA A 433 21.24 -8.00 -5.69
CA ALA A 433 21.90 -8.52 -4.50
C ALA A 433 20.99 -9.56 -3.84
N ASP A 434 21.23 -10.85 -4.07
CA ASP A 434 20.60 -11.93 -3.33
C ASP A 434 21.26 -12.05 -1.95
N LEU A 435 20.51 -11.84 -0.89
CA LEU A 435 21.00 -11.75 0.50
C LEU A 435 20.83 -13.08 1.26
N ARG A 436 20.10 -14.04 0.69
CA ARG A 436 19.77 -15.31 1.34
C ARG A 436 21.02 -16.15 1.56
N GLY A 437 21.14 -16.72 2.77
CA GLY A 437 22.25 -17.61 3.13
C GLY A 437 23.60 -16.92 3.23
N ARG A 438 23.65 -15.57 3.24
CA ARG A 438 24.90 -14.78 3.33
C ARG A 438 25.12 -14.21 4.72
N CYS A 439 26.38 -14.19 5.14
CA CYS A 439 26.78 -13.45 6.32
C CYS A 439 26.78 -11.91 6.05
N ALA A 440 26.82 -11.11 7.11
CA ALA A 440 26.77 -9.64 7.01
C ALA A 440 27.80 -9.07 6.02
N ALA A 441 29.05 -9.52 6.07
CA ALA A 441 30.11 -9.05 5.17
C ALA A 441 29.82 -9.41 3.69
N GLU A 442 29.22 -10.57 3.42
CA GLU A 442 28.84 -10.97 2.06
C GLU A 442 27.64 -10.19 1.55
N LYS A 443 26.64 -9.92 2.42
CA LYS A 443 25.51 -9.04 2.11
C LYS A 443 26.03 -7.64 1.72
N ALA A 444 26.90 -7.06 2.55
CA ALA A 444 27.44 -5.74 2.32
C ALA A 444 28.17 -5.61 0.96
N ARG A 445 29.02 -6.58 0.63
CA ARG A 445 29.69 -6.61 -0.67
C ARG A 445 28.68 -6.71 -1.81
N ALA A 446 27.69 -7.60 -1.71
CA ALA A 446 26.69 -7.78 -2.76
C ALA A 446 25.86 -6.50 -3.00
N ILE A 447 25.44 -5.81 -1.93
CA ILE A 447 24.64 -4.58 -2.02
C ILE A 447 25.46 -3.44 -2.61
N VAL A 448 26.72 -3.29 -2.22
CA VAL A 448 27.60 -2.24 -2.77
C VAL A 448 27.80 -2.41 -4.28
N GLU A 449 27.85 -3.65 -4.80
CA GLU A 449 28.02 -3.88 -6.24
C GLU A 449 26.82 -3.45 -7.09
N ILE A 450 25.65 -3.35 -6.54
CA ILE A 450 24.45 -2.86 -7.22
C ILE A 450 24.17 -1.36 -6.98
N ALA A 451 25.03 -0.66 -6.22
CA ALA A 451 24.98 0.78 -6.08
C ALA A 451 25.34 1.50 -7.40
N HIS A 452 24.97 2.77 -7.52
CA HIS A 452 25.39 3.59 -8.65
C HIS A 452 26.93 3.63 -8.75
N PRO A 453 27.53 3.57 -9.95
CA PRO A 453 28.98 3.57 -10.13
C PRO A 453 29.72 4.70 -9.40
N ASP A 454 29.14 5.90 -9.34
CA ASP A 454 29.74 7.05 -8.63
C ASP A 454 29.85 6.84 -7.12
N TYR A 455 29.01 5.97 -6.54
CA TYR A 455 28.96 5.71 -5.10
C TYR A 455 29.69 4.43 -4.68
N ARG A 456 29.93 3.49 -5.61
CA ARG A 456 30.63 2.22 -5.28
C ARG A 456 32.00 2.45 -4.64
N PRO A 457 32.87 3.33 -5.17
CA PRO A 457 34.17 3.59 -4.52
C PRO A 457 34.04 4.12 -3.10
N LEU A 458 33.09 5.03 -2.89
CA LEU A 458 32.81 5.62 -1.58
C LEU A 458 32.33 4.57 -0.57
N LEU A 459 31.38 3.71 -0.96
CA LEU A 459 30.84 2.65 -0.12
C LEU A 459 31.87 1.53 0.14
N ARG A 460 32.69 1.15 -0.85
CA ARG A 460 33.78 0.19 -0.66
C ARG A 460 34.82 0.71 0.34
N GLU A 461 35.14 2.00 0.26
CA GLU A 461 36.05 2.62 1.22
C GLU A 461 35.45 2.62 2.65
N TYR A 462 34.14 2.91 2.79
CA TYR A 462 33.46 2.78 4.08
C TYR A 462 33.61 1.36 4.64
N LEU A 463 33.35 0.31 3.85
CA LEU A 463 33.49 -1.09 4.30
C LEU A 463 34.92 -1.39 4.73
N ARG A 464 35.91 -1.01 3.93
CA ARG A 464 37.33 -1.21 4.25
C ARG A 464 37.74 -0.54 5.57
N LEU A 465 37.22 0.64 5.83
CA LEU A 465 37.43 1.36 7.10
C LEU A 465 36.70 0.71 8.25
N ALA A 466 35.46 0.27 8.04
CA ALA A 466 34.62 -0.36 9.05
C ALA A 466 35.18 -1.72 9.52
N GLU A 467 35.84 -2.48 8.63
CA GLU A 467 36.50 -3.75 8.98
C GLU A 467 37.49 -3.61 10.16
N ARG A 468 38.10 -2.45 10.33
CA ARG A 468 39.05 -2.19 11.44
C ARG A 468 38.40 -2.17 12.83
N TYR A 469 37.10 -1.90 12.88
CA TYR A 469 36.35 -1.84 14.15
C TYR A 469 35.82 -3.21 14.59
N GLY A 470 35.89 -4.23 13.71
CA GLY A 470 35.43 -5.57 14.00
C GLY A 470 33.91 -5.65 14.18
N GLY A 471 33.44 -6.75 14.77
CA GLY A 471 32.02 -7.00 15.02
C GLY A 471 31.35 -7.82 13.90
N HIS A 472 30.11 -8.24 14.13
CA HIS A 472 29.30 -9.03 13.19
C HIS A 472 28.82 -8.15 12.02
N THR A 473 28.24 -7.00 12.32
CA THR A 473 27.89 -5.94 11.37
C THR A 473 28.87 -4.78 11.57
N GLN A 474 29.81 -4.65 10.65
CA GLN A 474 30.95 -3.72 10.81
C GLN A 474 30.52 -2.31 10.42
N HIS A 475 30.48 -1.41 11.39
CA HIS A 475 30.12 -0.02 11.19
C HIS A 475 31.11 0.94 11.85
N ILE A 476 31.27 2.09 11.24
CA ILE A 476 31.87 3.27 11.85
C ILE A 476 30.72 4.11 12.39
N LEU A 477 30.27 3.88 13.62
CA LEU A 477 29.06 4.52 14.15
C LEU A 477 29.02 6.04 13.99
N PRO A 478 30.10 6.81 14.24
CA PRO A 478 30.13 8.25 13.98
C PRO A 478 29.92 8.62 12.51
N ALA A 479 30.26 7.74 11.57
CA ALA A 479 30.14 7.95 10.12
C ALA A 479 28.87 7.29 9.52
N ALA A 480 28.04 6.59 10.31
CA ALA A 480 26.90 5.85 9.81
C ALA A 480 25.93 6.71 8.98
N PHE A 481 25.75 7.96 9.35
CA PHE A 481 24.91 8.93 8.64
C PHE A 481 25.69 10.03 7.90
N ALA A 482 26.98 9.85 7.66
CA ALA A 482 27.82 10.87 7.03
C ALA A 482 27.33 11.28 5.63
N MET A 483 26.82 10.33 4.83
CA MET A 483 26.26 10.65 3.51
C MET A 483 25.03 11.55 3.63
N HIS A 484 24.13 11.28 4.57
CA HIS A 484 22.94 12.11 4.84
C HIS A 484 23.33 13.52 5.33
N ASP A 485 24.31 13.61 6.26
CA ASP A 485 24.79 14.89 6.77
C ASP A 485 25.51 15.69 5.68
N THR A 486 26.30 15.03 4.84
CA THR A 486 26.96 15.67 3.70
C THR A 486 25.94 16.22 2.71
N TYR A 487 24.89 15.45 2.39
CA TYR A 487 23.80 15.98 1.55
C TYR A 487 23.12 17.19 2.18
N ARG A 488 22.81 17.15 3.46
CA ARG A 488 22.21 18.28 4.19
C ARG A 488 23.09 19.54 4.16
N ARG A 489 24.41 19.39 4.28
CA ARG A 489 25.38 20.50 4.33
C ARG A 489 25.83 20.99 2.95
N LYS A 490 26.06 20.05 2.04
CA LYS A 490 26.75 20.30 0.75
C LYS A 490 25.85 20.07 -0.47
N GLY A 491 24.65 19.47 -0.29
CA GLY A 491 23.67 19.21 -1.36
C GLY A 491 23.99 18.01 -2.27
N ASP A 492 25.03 17.23 -1.97
CA ASP A 492 25.47 16.09 -2.78
C ASP A 492 26.19 15.05 -1.92
N MET A 493 25.67 13.82 -1.87
CA MET A 493 26.26 12.71 -1.09
C MET A 493 27.62 12.26 -1.62
N ARG A 494 27.95 12.50 -2.90
CA ARG A 494 29.26 12.18 -3.50
C ARG A 494 30.42 12.93 -2.85
N LEU A 495 30.12 14.05 -2.19
CA LEU A 495 31.10 14.89 -1.50
C LEU A 495 31.37 14.41 -0.06
N THR A 496 30.95 13.21 0.30
CA THR A 496 31.23 12.65 1.64
C THR A 496 32.69 12.33 1.80
N ASP A 497 33.27 12.85 2.85
CA ASP A 497 34.63 12.55 3.29
C ASP A 497 34.57 11.82 4.63
N TRP A 498 34.95 10.54 4.65
CA TRP A 498 34.90 9.72 5.86
C TRP A 498 35.85 10.23 6.95
N SER A 499 36.95 10.91 6.60
CA SER A 499 37.92 11.43 7.57
C SER A 499 37.34 12.52 8.48
N GLU A 500 36.25 13.21 8.05
CA GLU A 500 35.55 14.19 8.87
C GLU A 500 34.84 13.51 10.10
N TYR A 501 34.63 12.20 10.08
CA TYR A 501 33.83 11.44 11.07
C TYR A 501 34.65 10.37 11.80
N ILE A 502 35.87 10.05 11.32
CA ILE A 502 36.76 9.07 11.93
C ILE A 502 37.79 9.85 12.74
N ARG A 503 37.75 9.73 14.07
CA ARG A 503 38.82 10.19 14.93
C ARG A 503 39.82 9.04 15.09
N GLU A 504 41.10 9.31 14.91
CA GLU A 504 42.19 8.37 15.18
C GLU A 504 42.24 7.97 16.65
#